data_e8a44ec06bf00d42afa8e8e73e804505
#
_entry.id   e8a44ec06bf00d42afa8e8e73e804505
#
_cell.length_a   1.000
_cell.length_b   1.000
_cell.length_c   1.000
_cell.angle_alpha   90.00
_cell.angle_beta   90.00
_cell.angle_gamma   90.00
#
_symmetry.space_group_name_H-M   'P 1'
#
loop_
_entity.id
_entity.type
_entity.pdbx_description
1 polymer ?
#
loop_
_entity_poly.entity_id
_entity_poly.type
_entity_poly.pdbx_seq_one_letter_code
_entity_poly.pdbx_strand_id
1 'polypeptide(L)'
;MLQNHPAPESRTLPQHITDEHNGLSYTLHGDYYFPDLELPEQQPIGKWGQLHLRHLESNHPGHFQRLLLTGALNAYLHTVDEQASERFDVLMKGYAQSWGITEVLKAEDPIKWVGLMNLSRAEAEHNVMTEFICA
;
A
#
# COMPACT_ATOMS: atom_id res chain seq x y z
N MET A 1 -17.19 43.40 26.86
CA MET A 1 -16.82 42.67 26.65
C MET A 1 -16.42 42.17 26.51
N LEU A 2 -16.38 42.31 26.41
CA LEU A 2 -15.84 41.59 26.14
C LEU A 2 -15.18 41.03 26.33
N GLN A 3 -15.11 40.99 26.38
CA GLN A 3 -14.53 40.20 26.46
C GLN A 3 -13.99 39.63 26.57
N ASN A 4 -13.99 39.86 26.63
CA ASN A 4 -13.55 39.05 26.64
C ASN A 4 -12.95 38.48 26.44
N HIS A 5 -12.60 38.59 26.31
CA HIS A 5 -12.07 37.85 25.94
C HIS A 5 -11.24 37.64 26.04
N PRO A 6 -10.78 37.43 26.27
CA PRO A 6 -9.82 37.23 26.20
C PRO A 6 -9.23 36.62 26.10
N ALA A 7 -8.79 36.60 26.20
CA ALA A 7 -7.90 36.06 26.08
C ALA A 7 -7.67 34.89 25.86
N PRO A 8 -7.24 34.65 25.60
CA PRO A 8 -7.12 33.55 25.31
C PRO A 8 -6.69 32.53 25.76
N GLU A 9 -6.45 32.78 26.11
CA GLU A 9 -6.09 32.05 26.48
C GLU A 9 -6.39 31.21 26.77
N SER A 10 -6.22 31.69 26.86
CA SER A 10 -6.49 30.99 27.49
C SER A 10 -7.38 30.17 27.20
N ARG A 11 -7.57 30.31 26.66
CA ARG A 11 -8.24 29.56 26.38
C ARG A 11 -7.91 28.45 26.07
N THR A 12 -8.06 27.85 26.70
CA THR A 12 -7.91 26.48 26.54
C THR A 12 -9.11 25.90 25.89
N LEU A 13 -8.97 25.64 24.64
CA LEU A 13 -9.96 24.86 23.94
C LEU A 13 -9.81 23.40 24.37
N PRO A 14 -10.93 22.70 24.58
CA PRO A 14 -10.84 21.26 24.87
C PRO A 14 -10.13 20.50 23.77
N GLN A 15 -9.28 19.54 24.17
CA GLN A 15 -8.55 18.72 23.21
C GLN A 15 -9.47 17.85 22.36
N HIS A 16 -10.57 17.36 22.97
CA HIS A 16 -11.54 16.51 22.32
C HIS A 16 -12.94 17.04 22.55
N ILE A 17 -13.73 17.08 21.51
CA ILE A 17 -15.15 17.44 21.59
C ILE A 17 -15.99 16.43 20.82
N THR A 18 -17.26 16.29 21.18
CA THR A 18 -18.19 15.43 20.47
C THR A 18 -19.40 16.26 20.06
N ASP A 19 -19.77 16.19 18.78
CA ASP A 19 -20.98 16.82 18.26
C ASP A 19 -22.14 15.83 18.35
N GLU A 20 -23.11 16.16 19.19
CA GLU A 20 -24.27 15.31 19.42
C GLU A 20 -25.21 15.21 18.21
N HIS A 21 -25.15 16.18 17.29
CA HIS A 21 -26.00 16.18 16.10
C HIS A 21 -25.60 15.11 15.10
N ASN A 22 -24.30 14.91 14.88
CA ASN A 22 -23.79 13.96 13.90
C ASN A 22 -23.08 12.74 14.52
N GLY A 23 -22.91 12.76 15.85
CA GLY A 23 -22.25 11.67 16.55
C GLY A 23 -20.73 11.60 16.33
N LEU A 24 -20.15 12.59 15.67
CA LEU A 24 -18.71 12.60 15.41
C LEU A 24 -17.96 13.26 16.57
N SER A 25 -16.79 12.69 16.85
CA SER A 25 -15.83 13.30 17.77
C SER A 25 -14.76 14.04 16.96
N TYR A 26 -14.20 15.06 17.57
CA TYR A 26 -13.18 15.91 16.96
C TYR A 26 -12.01 16.06 17.90
N THR A 27 -10.81 16.11 17.32
CA THR A 27 -9.58 16.39 18.07
C THR A 27 -9.00 17.73 17.63
N LEU A 28 -8.55 18.50 18.59
CA LEU A 28 -7.93 19.80 18.34
C LEU A 28 -6.50 19.62 17.83
N HIS A 29 -6.23 20.19 16.65
CA HIS A 29 -4.91 20.26 16.05
C HIS A 29 -4.60 21.73 15.76
N GLY A 30 -3.72 22.32 16.55
CA GLY A 30 -3.47 23.76 16.49
C GLY A 30 -4.72 24.54 16.88
N ASP A 31 -5.26 25.32 15.95
CA ASP A 31 -6.47 26.12 16.17
C ASP A 31 -7.73 25.51 15.57
N TYR A 32 -7.64 24.33 15.01
CA TYR A 32 -8.74 23.70 14.29
C TYR A 32 -9.09 22.33 14.84
N TYR A 33 -10.38 22.01 14.80
CA TYR A 33 -10.87 20.69 15.13
C TYR A 33 -11.01 19.86 13.87
N PHE A 34 -10.44 18.66 13.89
CA PHE A 34 -10.56 17.69 12.81
C PHE A 34 -11.38 16.49 13.28
N PRO A 35 -12.26 15.96 12.42
CA PRO A 35 -13.08 14.79 12.78
C PRO A 35 -12.19 13.58 13.09
N ASP A 36 -12.50 12.89 14.18
CA ASP A 36 -11.91 11.62 14.51
C ASP A 36 -12.64 10.54 13.74
N LEU A 37 -12.39 10.49 12.45
CA LEU A 37 -12.89 9.40 11.64
C LEU A 37 -12.04 8.18 11.93
N GLU A 38 -12.69 7.10 12.35
CA GLU A 38 -12.01 5.82 12.41
C GLU A 38 -11.72 5.39 10.98
N LEU A 39 -10.57 5.80 10.48
CA LEU A 39 -10.08 5.21 9.26
C LEU A 39 -9.64 3.81 9.59
N PRO A 40 -10.12 2.81 8.84
CA PRO A 40 -9.58 1.46 9.00
C PRO A 40 -8.06 1.55 8.87
N GLU A 41 -7.36 0.83 9.71
CA GLU A 41 -5.91 0.77 9.65
C GLU A 41 -5.49 0.39 8.24
N GLN A 42 -4.79 1.31 7.58
CA GLN A 42 -4.37 1.06 6.21
C GLN A 42 -3.14 0.17 6.20
N GLN A 43 -3.25 -0.95 5.52
CA GLN A 43 -2.14 -1.85 5.31
C GLN A 43 -1.18 -1.25 4.27
N PRO A 44 0.13 -1.48 4.42
CA PRO A 44 1.08 -0.99 3.42
C PRO A 44 0.88 -1.70 2.08
N ILE A 45 1.06 -0.94 1.00
CA ILE A 45 0.94 -1.44 -0.35
C ILE A 45 2.28 -1.26 -1.04
N GLY A 46 2.89 -2.37 -1.45
CA GLY A 46 4.17 -2.35 -2.13
C GLY A 46 4.05 -2.19 -3.64
N LYS A 47 5.12 -2.53 -4.33
CA LYS A 47 5.26 -2.39 -5.78
C LYS A 47 4.12 -3.07 -6.55
N TRP A 48 3.80 -4.29 -6.21
CA TRP A 48 2.80 -5.08 -6.93
C TRP A 48 1.40 -4.52 -6.75
N GLY A 49 1.07 -4.10 -5.53
CA GLY A 49 -0.22 -3.47 -5.26
C GLY A 49 -0.39 -2.15 -5.99
N GLN A 50 0.67 -1.35 -6.08
CA GLN A 50 0.65 -0.08 -6.81
C GLN A 50 0.46 -0.30 -8.30
N LEU A 51 1.10 -1.31 -8.88
CA LEU A 51 0.93 -1.66 -10.28
C LEU A 51 -0.49 -2.13 -10.57
N HIS A 52 -1.07 -2.94 -9.67
CA HIS A 52 -2.44 -3.39 -9.83
C HIS A 52 -3.44 -2.25 -9.71
N LEU A 53 -3.20 -1.30 -8.82
CA LEU A 53 -4.02 -0.09 -8.70
C LEU A 53 -4.11 0.65 -10.04
N ARG A 54 -2.97 0.86 -10.69
CA ARG A 54 -2.94 1.52 -12.00
C ARG A 54 -3.72 0.74 -13.04
N HIS A 55 -3.58 -0.57 -13.02
CA HIS A 55 -4.31 -1.43 -13.95
C HIS A 55 -5.82 -1.35 -13.72
N LEU A 56 -6.27 -1.37 -12.46
CA LEU A 56 -7.68 -1.21 -12.12
C LEU A 56 -8.26 0.12 -12.59
N GLU A 57 -7.55 1.20 -12.31
CA GLU A 57 -7.99 2.53 -12.72
C GLU A 57 -8.14 2.66 -14.21
N SER A 58 -7.21 2.07 -14.97
CA SER A 58 -7.17 2.19 -16.43
C SER A 58 -8.09 1.22 -17.14
N ASN A 59 -8.21 -0.02 -16.65
CA ASN A 59 -8.87 -1.09 -17.39
C ASN A 59 -10.17 -1.58 -16.74
N HIS A 60 -10.34 -1.34 -15.44
CA HIS A 60 -11.52 -1.78 -14.70
C HIS A 60 -12.06 -0.66 -13.81
N PRO A 61 -12.44 0.49 -14.40
CA PRO A 61 -12.86 1.64 -13.59
C PRO A 61 -14.09 1.39 -12.73
N GLY A 62 -15.01 0.54 -13.18
CA GLY A 62 -16.19 0.17 -12.39
C GLY A 62 -15.83 -0.60 -11.13
N HIS A 63 -14.91 -1.55 -11.25
CA HIS A 63 -14.42 -2.31 -10.11
C HIS A 63 -13.64 -1.42 -9.14
N PHE A 64 -12.78 -0.56 -9.69
CA PHE A 64 -12.04 0.42 -8.91
C PHE A 64 -12.99 1.32 -8.10
N GLN A 65 -14.01 1.87 -8.73
CA GLN A 65 -14.99 2.73 -8.08
C GLN A 65 -15.73 2.00 -6.95
N ARG A 66 -16.14 0.75 -7.18
CA ARG A 66 -16.81 -0.04 -6.14
C ARG A 66 -15.91 -0.25 -4.93
N LEU A 67 -14.66 -0.63 -5.15
CA LEU A 67 -13.70 -0.84 -4.06
C LEU A 67 -13.45 0.45 -3.28
N LEU A 68 -13.33 1.55 -4.00
CA LEU A 68 -13.11 2.86 -3.39
C LEU A 68 -14.30 3.29 -2.54
N LEU A 69 -15.51 3.19 -3.08
CA LEU A 69 -16.74 3.61 -2.39
C LEU A 69 -17.07 2.75 -1.18
N THR A 70 -16.74 1.46 -1.21
CA THR A 70 -17.00 0.56 -0.09
C THR A 70 -15.89 0.59 0.96
N GLY A 71 -14.80 1.31 0.69
CA GLY A 71 -13.64 1.37 1.60
C GLY A 71 -12.77 0.13 1.58
N ALA A 72 -12.98 -0.77 0.61
CA ALA A 72 -12.27 -2.05 0.52
C ALA A 72 -11.01 -2.00 -0.33
N LEU A 73 -10.71 -0.87 -0.97
CA LEU A 73 -9.61 -0.77 -1.93
C LEU A 73 -8.25 -1.10 -1.31
N ASN A 74 -7.95 -0.52 -0.16
CA ASN A 74 -6.65 -0.74 0.48
C ASN A 74 -6.44 -2.20 0.85
N ALA A 75 -7.43 -2.84 1.49
CA ALA A 75 -7.33 -4.25 1.87
C ALA A 75 -7.19 -5.16 0.64
N TYR A 76 -7.91 -4.86 -0.43
CA TYR A 76 -7.82 -5.60 -1.67
C TYR A 76 -6.43 -5.51 -2.29
N LEU A 77 -5.89 -4.29 -2.40
CA LEU A 77 -4.56 -4.07 -2.97
C LEU A 77 -3.46 -4.69 -2.11
N HIS A 78 -3.60 -4.62 -0.79
CA HIS A 78 -2.65 -5.27 0.12
C HIS A 78 -2.63 -6.79 -0.09
N THR A 79 -3.79 -7.40 -0.24
CA THR A 79 -3.90 -8.85 -0.50
C THR A 79 -3.23 -9.21 -1.82
N VAL A 80 -3.49 -8.46 -2.89
CA VAL A 80 -2.87 -8.68 -4.19
C VAL A 80 -1.35 -8.53 -4.09
N ASP A 81 -0.89 -7.49 -3.39
CA ASP A 81 0.53 -7.23 -3.20
C ASP A 81 1.23 -8.39 -2.49
N GLU A 82 0.63 -8.90 -1.41
CA GLU A 82 1.20 -10.04 -0.70
C GLU A 82 1.25 -11.30 -1.55
N GLN A 83 0.17 -11.61 -2.24
CA GLN A 83 0.11 -12.79 -3.11
C GLN A 83 1.13 -12.70 -4.25
N ALA A 84 1.24 -11.53 -4.86
CA ALA A 84 2.19 -11.31 -5.93
C ALA A 84 3.64 -11.43 -5.43
N SER A 85 3.92 -10.85 -4.27
CA SER A 85 5.25 -10.91 -3.66
C SER A 85 5.65 -12.34 -3.32
N GLU A 86 4.75 -13.12 -2.73
CA GLU A 86 5.00 -14.52 -2.44
C GLU A 86 5.25 -15.33 -3.70
N ARG A 87 4.46 -15.10 -4.74
CA ARG A 87 4.61 -15.80 -6.01
C ARG A 87 5.95 -15.46 -6.65
N PHE A 88 6.35 -14.18 -6.59
CA PHE A 88 7.63 -13.74 -7.10
C PHE A 88 8.79 -14.47 -6.39
N ASP A 89 8.74 -14.57 -5.07
CA ASP A 89 9.77 -15.26 -4.30
C ASP A 89 9.85 -16.74 -4.64
N VAL A 90 8.72 -17.40 -4.79
CA VAL A 90 8.66 -18.81 -5.20
C VAL A 90 9.29 -19.00 -6.58
N LEU A 91 8.96 -18.14 -7.52
CA LEU A 91 9.51 -18.19 -8.87
C LEU A 91 11.02 -17.96 -8.86
N MET A 92 11.50 -16.98 -8.11
CA MET A 92 12.93 -16.71 -8.01
C MET A 92 13.70 -17.89 -7.45
N LYS A 93 13.18 -18.53 -6.40
CA LYS A 93 13.79 -19.74 -5.84
C LYS A 93 13.79 -20.88 -6.84
N GLY A 94 12.70 -21.05 -7.57
CA GLY A 94 12.60 -22.08 -8.60
C GLY A 94 13.62 -21.88 -9.71
N TYR A 95 13.78 -20.66 -10.21
CA TYR A 95 14.77 -20.35 -11.24
C TYR A 95 16.19 -20.51 -10.70
N ALA A 96 16.46 -20.13 -9.46
CA ALA A 96 17.77 -20.30 -8.85
C ALA A 96 18.18 -21.77 -8.82
N GLN A 97 17.25 -22.65 -8.47
CA GLN A 97 17.49 -24.09 -8.47
C GLN A 97 17.64 -24.66 -9.89
N SER A 98 16.73 -24.30 -10.79
CA SER A 98 16.70 -24.84 -12.15
C SER A 98 17.87 -24.37 -13.00
N TRP A 99 18.32 -23.14 -12.82
CA TRP A 99 19.37 -22.53 -13.64
C TRP A 99 20.74 -22.53 -12.98
N GLY A 100 20.84 -23.09 -11.78
CA GLY A 100 22.11 -23.16 -11.05
C GLY A 100 22.63 -21.80 -10.60
N ILE A 101 21.75 -20.89 -10.23
CA ILE A 101 22.14 -19.56 -9.74
C ILE A 101 22.52 -19.68 -8.27
N THR A 102 23.79 -19.91 -8.01
CA THR A 102 24.31 -20.20 -6.66
C THR A 102 25.40 -19.21 -6.27
N GLU A 103 25.72 -19.19 -4.97
CA GLU A 103 26.84 -18.40 -4.46
C GLU A 103 28.18 -18.88 -5.05
N VAL A 104 28.28 -20.18 -5.35
CA VAL A 104 29.47 -20.73 -6.00
C VAL A 104 29.62 -20.15 -7.42
N LEU A 105 28.53 -20.10 -8.18
CA LEU A 105 28.56 -19.51 -9.51
C LEU A 105 28.93 -18.04 -9.45
N LYS A 106 28.40 -17.31 -8.46
CA LYS A 106 28.68 -15.90 -8.25
C LYS A 106 30.18 -15.66 -8.03
N ALA A 107 30.82 -16.55 -7.28
CA ALA A 107 32.25 -16.47 -6.99
C ALA A 107 33.09 -16.84 -8.21
N GLU A 108 32.71 -17.87 -8.95
CA GLU A 108 33.49 -18.41 -10.08
C GLU A 108 33.27 -17.61 -11.37
N ASP A 109 32.05 -17.21 -11.66
CA ASP A 109 31.70 -16.48 -12.88
C ASP A 109 30.65 -15.41 -12.57
N PRO A 110 31.08 -14.26 -12.01
CA PRO A 110 30.14 -13.22 -11.60
C PRO A 110 29.34 -12.61 -12.76
N ILE A 111 29.90 -12.56 -13.95
CA ILE A 111 29.20 -12.00 -15.11
C ILE A 111 28.03 -12.91 -15.51
N LYS A 112 28.28 -14.22 -15.56
CA LYS A 112 27.23 -15.20 -15.85
C LYS A 112 26.15 -15.18 -14.76
N TRP A 113 26.56 -15.10 -13.50
CA TRP A 113 25.63 -15.03 -12.37
C TRP A 113 24.69 -13.81 -12.49
N VAL A 114 25.24 -12.62 -12.78
CA VAL A 114 24.44 -11.39 -12.96
C VAL A 114 23.48 -11.57 -14.12
N GLY A 115 23.94 -12.11 -15.25
CA GLY A 115 23.08 -12.32 -16.41
C GLY A 115 21.91 -13.25 -16.11
N LEU A 116 22.18 -14.37 -15.43
CA LEU A 116 21.12 -15.32 -15.05
C LEU A 116 20.17 -14.73 -13.99
N MET A 117 20.69 -13.98 -13.03
CA MET A 117 19.85 -13.30 -12.03
C MET A 117 18.92 -12.29 -12.70
N ASN A 118 19.42 -11.48 -13.62
CA ASN A 118 18.60 -10.50 -14.32
C ASN A 118 17.54 -11.17 -15.19
N LEU A 119 17.88 -12.25 -15.88
CA LEU A 119 16.94 -12.99 -16.71
C LEU A 119 15.87 -13.66 -15.85
N SER A 120 16.24 -14.29 -14.73
CA SER A 120 15.28 -14.92 -13.84
C SER A 120 14.32 -13.90 -13.23
N ARG A 121 14.82 -12.73 -12.88
CA ARG A 121 13.99 -11.66 -12.35
C ARG A 121 12.99 -11.16 -13.38
N ALA A 122 13.43 -10.96 -14.62
CA ALA A 122 12.55 -10.52 -15.69
C ALA A 122 11.45 -11.55 -15.97
N GLU A 123 11.80 -12.84 -15.98
CA GLU A 123 10.81 -13.91 -16.17
C GLU A 123 9.81 -13.96 -15.00
N ALA A 124 10.31 -13.88 -13.77
CA ALA A 124 9.45 -13.90 -12.58
C ALA A 124 8.51 -12.69 -12.56
N GLU A 125 9.02 -11.50 -12.88
CA GLU A 125 8.20 -10.29 -12.95
C GLU A 125 7.13 -10.41 -14.04
N HIS A 126 7.47 -10.94 -15.19
CA HIS A 126 6.52 -11.15 -16.28
C HIS A 126 5.39 -12.09 -15.84
N ASN A 127 5.73 -13.20 -15.21
CA ASN A 127 4.75 -14.17 -14.75
C ASN A 127 3.82 -13.59 -13.69
N VAL A 128 4.37 -12.86 -12.73
CA VAL A 128 3.56 -12.21 -11.68
C VAL A 128 2.64 -11.15 -12.28
N MET A 129 3.16 -10.33 -13.19
CA MET A 129 2.35 -9.32 -13.88
C MET A 129 1.16 -9.97 -14.60
N THR A 130 1.39 -11.07 -15.28
CA THR A 130 0.34 -11.76 -16.04
C THR A 130 -0.68 -12.44 -15.11
N GLU A 131 -0.22 -13.07 -14.04
CA GLU A 131 -1.08 -13.84 -13.14
C GLU A 131 -1.91 -12.97 -12.20
N PHE A 132 -1.33 -11.90 -11.66
CA PHE A 132 -1.93 -11.14 -10.57
C PHE A 132 -2.25 -9.70 -10.90
N ILE A 133 -1.42 -9.05 -11.70
CA ILE A 133 -1.49 -7.60 -11.85
C ILE A 133 -2.39 -7.19 -13.02
N CYS A 134 -2.22 -7.84 -14.15
CA CYS A 134 -2.94 -7.52 -15.38
C CYS A 134 -4.03 -8.55 -15.71
N ALA A 135 -4.43 -9.31 -14.72
CA ALA A 135 -5.46 -10.34 -14.91
C ALA A 135 -6.87 -9.75 -15.06
#